data_eadb51708f5cbb13ea705d5d55ed2cb2
#
_entry.id   eadb51708f5cbb13ea705d5d55ed2cb2
#
_cell.length_a   1.000
_cell.length_b   1.000
_cell.length_c   1.000
_cell.angle_alpha   90.00
_cell.angle_beta   90.00
_cell.angle_gamma   90.00
#
_symmetry.space_group_name_H-M   'P 1'
#
loop_
_entity.id
_entity.type
_entity.pdbx_description
1 polymer ?
#
loop_
_entity_poly.entity_id
_entity_poly.type
_entity_poly.pdbx_seq_one_letter_code
_entity_poly.pdbx_strand_id
1 'polypeptide(L)'
;MPIEKPARHLRKLTLIGIFALILLGAWLALRPTWQHDAPRNLPWQVADFHKAHFSHQILPNGQIQLEIDHLPLMGITPEMLAWWYRVLPISTIEINGTTYPLYHIFHLTEHGQLWVVEPATDGSPGMGEGSLVARREWFGPHDSEGAGRVISISAQGLTVRPEVAGVQMGEIRHIFNATPTGSQYRVESLIGVDWPVVGPAFNYLLRHSVFTEDMLREWERHQVEEVSMLNYYLPQLYEQRGDNYHFKLTVP
;
A
#
# COMPACT_ATOMS: atom_id res chain seq x y z
N MET A 1 -15.87 15.71 50.74
CA MET A 1 -15.17 14.90 49.72
C MET A 1 -15.33 15.57 48.38
N PRO A 2 -14.29 16.09 47.72
CA PRO A 2 -14.43 16.79 46.46
C PRO A 2 -14.44 15.80 45.30
N ILE A 3 -15.55 15.75 44.57
CA ILE A 3 -15.71 15.02 43.27
C ILE A 3 -15.38 16.01 42.15
N GLU A 4 -14.08 16.20 41.84
CA GLU A 4 -13.67 17.14 40.78
C GLU A 4 -12.67 16.58 39.77
N LYS A 5 -12.63 15.29 39.48
CA LYS A 5 -11.66 14.74 38.54
C LYS A 5 -12.16 14.40 37.13
N PRO A 6 -13.43 14.10 36.82
CA PRO A 6 -13.83 13.72 35.47
C PRO A 6 -13.81 14.88 34.42
N ALA A 7 -14.16 16.09 34.84
CA ALA A 7 -14.25 17.24 33.93
C ALA A 7 -12.89 17.71 33.35
N ARG A 8 -11.80 17.56 34.09
CA ARG A 8 -10.44 17.91 33.63
C ARG A 8 -9.90 16.93 32.58
N HIS A 9 -10.18 15.64 32.72
CA HIS A 9 -9.79 14.64 31.72
C HIS A 9 -10.55 14.81 30.42
N LEU A 10 -11.85 15.04 30.47
CA LEU A 10 -12.68 15.25 29.30
C LEU A 10 -12.24 16.49 28.51
N ARG A 11 -11.95 17.60 29.19
CA ARG A 11 -11.41 18.83 28.56
C ARG A 11 -10.05 18.59 27.87
N LYS A 12 -9.16 17.81 28.49
CA LYS A 12 -7.86 17.47 27.87
C LYS A 12 -8.05 16.63 26.61
N LEU A 13 -8.92 15.61 26.64
CA LEU A 13 -9.22 14.78 25.47
C LEU A 13 -9.87 15.59 24.34
N THR A 14 -10.77 16.52 24.66
CA THR A 14 -11.37 17.43 23.67
C THR A 14 -10.32 18.35 23.05
N LEU A 15 -9.40 18.90 23.82
CA LEU A 15 -8.33 19.77 23.29
C LEU A 15 -7.35 19.00 22.41
N ILE A 16 -6.99 17.77 22.78
CA ILE A 16 -6.15 16.89 21.96
C ILE A 16 -6.86 16.56 20.64
N GLY A 17 -8.15 16.25 20.69
CA GLY A 17 -8.96 15.99 19.49
C GLY A 17 -9.03 17.21 18.57
N ILE A 18 -9.28 18.40 19.09
CA ILE A 18 -9.31 19.65 18.30
C ILE A 18 -7.93 19.93 17.70
N PHE A 19 -6.85 19.75 18.45
CA PHE A 19 -5.49 19.96 17.94
C PHE A 19 -5.14 18.96 16.83
N ALA A 20 -5.51 17.70 16.97
CA ALA A 20 -5.33 16.69 15.93
C ALA A 20 -6.12 17.02 14.64
N LEU A 21 -7.34 17.56 14.78
CA LEU A 21 -8.15 18.02 13.64
C LEU A 21 -7.53 19.23 12.94
N ILE A 22 -6.97 20.17 13.70
CA ILE A 22 -6.26 21.33 13.14
C ILE A 22 -5.00 20.88 12.39
N LEU A 23 -4.22 19.95 12.95
CA LEU A 23 -3.04 19.41 12.31
C LEU A 23 -3.39 18.63 11.02
N LEU A 24 -4.45 17.84 11.04
CA LEU A 24 -4.95 17.14 9.87
C LEU A 24 -5.39 18.15 8.79
N GLY A 25 -6.14 19.17 9.16
CA GLY A 25 -6.58 20.22 8.24
C GLY A 25 -5.40 20.99 7.64
N ALA A 26 -4.40 21.34 8.45
CA ALA A 26 -3.18 21.99 7.99
C ALA A 26 -2.38 21.09 7.04
N TRP A 27 -2.24 19.80 7.38
CA TRP A 27 -1.56 18.83 6.52
C TRP A 27 -2.27 18.64 5.18
N LEU A 28 -3.60 18.55 5.17
CA LEU A 28 -4.40 18.46 3.95
C LEU A 28 -4.26 19.74 3.08
N ALA A 29 -4.22 20.93 3.70
CA ALA A 29 -4.10 22.19 2.98
C ALA A 29 -2.69 22.46 2.44
N LEU A 30 -1.66 21.86 3.04
CA LEU A 30 -0.25 22.06 2.70
C LEU A 30 0.34 20.89 1.89
N ARG A 31 -0.47 19.95 1.44
CA ARG A 31 0.00 18.84 0.59
C ARG A 31 0.66 19.42 -0.67
N PRO A 32 1.93 19.06 -0.92
CA PRO A 32 2.55 19.41 -2.19
C PRO A 32 1.84 18.64 -3.33
N THR A 33 1.55 19.30 -4.42
CA THR A 33 1.22 18.64 -5.68
C THR A 33 2.52 18.20 -6.32
N TRP A 34 2.59 16.93 -6.73
CA TRP A 34 3.80 16.42 -7.38
C TRP A 34 3.66 16.47 -8.89
N GLN A 35 4.79 16.64 -9.55
CA GLN A 35 4.87 16.36 -10.96
C GLN A 35 4.95 14.83 -11.12
N HIS A 36 3.95 14.24 -11.77
CA HIS A 36 3.94 12.83 -12.08
C HIS A 36 4.98 12.53 -13.18
N ASP A 37 5.65 11.40 -13.04
CA ASP A 37 6.55 10.90 -14.09
C ASP A 37 5.77 10.57 -15.36
N ALA A 38 6.44 10.68 -16.51
CA ALA A 38 5.87 10.17 -17.76
C ALA A 38 5.69 8.65 -17.70
N PRO A 39 4.66 8.09 -18.35
CA PRO A 39 4.47 6.65 -18.45
C PRO A 39 5.72 5.95 -19.01
N ARG A 40 6.08 4.80 -18.43
CA ARG A 40 7.21 3.98 -18.91
C ARG A 40 6.77 3.24 -20.16
N ASN A 41 7.51 3.44 -21.24
CA ASN A 41 7.19 2.82 -22.53
C ASN A 41 7.74 1.39 -22.56
N LEU A 42 7.00 0.45 -22.00
CA LEU A 42 7.28 -0.99 -22.04
C LEU A 42 6.15 -1.71 -22.79
N PRO A 43 6.42 -2.87 -23.44
CA PRO A 43 5.45 -3.53 -24.31
C PRO A 43 4.37 -4.32 -23.55
N TRP A 44 4.14 -3.97 -22.27
CA TRP A 44 3.17 -4.63 -21.41
C TRP A 44 1.89 -3.81 -21.31
N GLN A 45 0.80 -4.50 -21.07
CA GLN A 45 -0.51 -3.89 -20.92
C GLN A 45 -1.07 -4.27 -19.54
N VAL A 46 -1.60 -3.29 -18.83
CA VAL A 46 -2.34 -3.52 -17.60
C VAL A 46 -3.62 -4.32 -17.88
N ALA A 47 -4.03 -5.12 -16.94
CA ALA A 47 -5.29 -5.86 -17.08
C ALA A 47 -6.50 -4.92 -17.05
N ASP A 48 -7.58 -5.34 -17.70
CA ASP A 48 -8.88 -4.70 -17.53
C ASP A 48 -9.39 -4.96 -16.10
N PHE A 49 -9.38 -3.93 -15.27
CA PHE A 49 -9.73 -4.04 -13.86
C PHE A 49 -11.18 -4.47 -13.63
N HIS A 50 -12.09 -4.23 -14.58
CA HIS A 50 -13.48 -4.71 -14.50
C HIS A 50 -13.61 -6.24 -14.46
N LYS A 51 -12.55 -6.97 -14.77
CA LYS A 51 -12.52 -8.45 -14.67
C LYS A 51 -12.15 -8.96 -13.29
N ALA A 52 -11.65 -8.10 -12.42
CA ALA A 52 -11.42 -8.43 -11.01
C ALA A 52 -12.72 -8.20 -10.21
N HIS A 53 -12.77 -8.80 -9.03
CA HIS A 53 -13.85 -8.52 -8.09
C HIS A 53 -13.31 -7.60 -7.00
N PHE A 54 -14.00 -6.48 -6.78
CA PHE A 54 -13.66 -5.54 -5.71
C PHE A 54 -14.93 -5.01 -5.06
N SER A 55 -14.84 -4.71 -3.78
CA SER A 55 -15.93 -4.11 -3.03
C SER A 55 -15.39 -3.30 -1.86
N HIS A 56 -16.09 -2.26 -1.49
CA HIS A 56 -15.84 -1.57 -0.24
C HIS A 56 -17.15 -1.21 0.48
N GLN A 57 -17.06 -1.08 1.79
CA GLN A 57 -18.17 -0.68 2.65
C GLN A 57 -17.69 0.20 3.80
N ILE A 58 -18.61 1.02 4.29
CA ILE A 58 -18.38 1.84 5.48
C ILE A 58 -18.92 1.11 6.69
N LEU A 59 -18.07 0.84 7.65
CA LEU A 59 -18.44 0.20 8.91
C LEU A 59 -19.17 1.19 9.86
N PRO A 60 -19.90 0.70 10.87
CA PRO A 60 -20.63 1.56 11.81
C PRO A 60 -19.78 2.60 12.55
N ASN A 61 -18.49 2.31 12.79
CA ASN A 61 -17.53 3.25 13.37
C ASN A 61 -16.88 4.20 12.35
N GLY A 62 -17.32 4.14 11.09
CA GLY A 62 -16.83 4.97 9.99
C GLY A 62 -15.55 4.51 9.33
N GLN A 63 -14.94 3.38 9.73
CA GLN A 63 -13.83 2.77 9.00
C GLN A 63 -14.30 2.31 7.61
N ILE A 64 -13.36 2.26 6.67
CA ILE A 64 -13.57 1.68 5.34
C ILE A 64 -13.02 0.25 5.37
N GLN A 65 -13.86 -0.72 5.03
CA GLN A 65 -13.43 -2.07 4.70
C GLN A 65 -13.44 -2.21 3.18
N LEU A 66 -12.31 -2.66 2.62
CA LEU A 66 -12.15 -2.86 1.18
C LEU A 66 -11.61 -4.28 0.93
N GLU A 67 -12.11 -4.91 -0.10
CA GLU A 67 -11.69 -6.24 -0.54
C GLU A 67 -11.47 -6.23 -2.06
N ILE A 68 -10.36 -6.85 -2.50
CA ILE A 68 -10.03 -7.03 -3.91
C ILE A 68 -9.62 -8.48 -4.13
N ASP A 69 -10.33 -9.18 -5.00
CA ASP A 69 -9.91 -10.47 -5.55
C ASP A 69 -9.30 -10.21 -6.93
N HIS A 70 -7.98 -10.31 -6.99
CA HIS A 70 -7.24 -10.08 -8.24
C HIS A 70 -7.47 -11.20 -9.25
N LEU A 71 -7.14 -10.92 -10.51
CA LEU A 71 -7.11 -11.94 -11.55
C LEU A 71 -6.10 -13.04 -11.19
N PRO A 72 -6.34 -14.29 -11.61
CA PRO A 72 -5.41 -15.39 -11.35
C PRO A 72 -3.99 -15.09 -11.86
N LEU A 73 -3.01 -15.36 -11.02
CA LEU A 73 -1.58 -15.21 -11.34
C LEU A 73 -1.03 -16.56 -11.81
N MET A 74 -0.95 -16.74 -13.12
CA MET A 74 -0.57 -18.02 -13.73
C MET A 74 0.95 -18.25 -13.62
N GLY A 75 1.36 -19.43 -13.13
CA GLY A 75 2.78 -19.78 -12.96
C GLY A 75 3.50 -19.01 -11.83
N ILE A 76 2.81 -18.17 -11.10
CA ILE A 76 3.36 -17.39 -9.99
C ILE A 76 2.96 -18.07 -8.68
N THR A 77 3.94 -18.49 -7.87
CA THR A 77 3.69 -19.12 -6.58
C THR A 77 3.61 -18.08 -5.45
N PRO A 78 3.01 -18.43 -4.29
CA PRO A 78 3.02 -17.57 -3.11
C PRO A 78 4.42 -17.16 -2.64
N GLU A 79 5.41 -18.05 -2.80
CA GLU A 79 6.82 -17.76 -2.45
C GLU A 79 7.41 -16.67 -3.36
N MET A 80 7.05 -16.68 -4.65
CA MET A 80 7.44 -15.63 -5.59
C MET A 80 6.86 -14.27 -5.18
N LEU A 81 5.61 -14.23 -4.75
CA LEU A 81 4.95 -13.01 -4.27
C LEU A 81 5.60 -12.49 -2.99
N ALA A 82 5.87 -13.34 -2.03
CA ALA A 82 6.58 -12.95 -0.80
C ALA A 82 7.98 -12.41 -1.10
N TRP A 83 8.72 -13.08 -1.98
CA TRP A 83 10.04 -12.62 -2.41
C TRP A 83 9.97 -11.28 -3.13
N TRP A 84 9.00 -11.10 -4.04
CA TRP A 84 8.78 -9.85 -4.77
C TRP A 84 8.70 -8.65 -3.83
N TYR A 85 7.80 -8.71 -2.84
CA TYR A 85 7.65 -7.62 -1.88
C TYR A 85 8.92 -7.36 -1.06
N ARG A 86 9.65 -8.41 -0.68
CA ARG A 86 10.90 -8.25 0.07
C ARG A 86 11.93 -7.43 -0.68
N VAL A 87 12.07 -7.65 -1.97
CA VAL A 87 13.13 -7.00 -2.77
C VAL A 87 12.67 -5.72 -3.48
N LEU A 88 11.36 -5.47 -3.54
CA LEU A 88 10.76 -4.37 -4.29
C LEU A 88 11.35 -2.99 -3.96
N PRO A 89 11.55 -2.58 -2.68
CA PRO A 89 12.04 -1.25 -2.34
C PRO A 89 13.54 -1.03 -2.54
N ILE A 90 14.31 -2.11 -2.80
CA ILE A 90 15.78 -2.04 -2.84
C ILE A 90 16.37 -2.47 -4.17
N SER A 91 15.53 -2.87 -5.12
CA SER A 91 15.99 -3.47 -6.36
C SER A 91 15.81 -2.56 -7.56
N THR A 92 16.64 -2.82 -8.56
CA THR A 92 16.56 -2.23 -9.89
C THR A 92 16.48 -3.31 -10.95
N ILE A 93 15.99 -2.95 -12.13
CA ILE A 93 15.93 -3.83 -13.29
C ILE A 93 16.41 -3.09 -14.53
N GLU A 94 17.27 -3.76 -15.32
CA GLU A 94 17.65 -3.32 -16.65
C GLU A 94 16.75 -4.00 -17.68
N ILE A 95 16.04 -3.20 -18.47
CA ILE A 95 15.20 -3.67 -19.58
C ILE A 95 15.68 -3.01 -20.85
N ASN A 96 16.17 -3.82 -21.82
CA ASN A 96 16.67 -3.36 -23.11
C ASN A 96 17.67 -2.19 -22.98
N GLY A 97 18.57 -2.25 -21.97
CA GLY A 97 19.61 -1.24 -21.73
C GLY A 97 19.17 -0.02 -20.93
N THR A 98 17.90 0.07 -20.50
CA THR A 98 17.41 1.11 -19.60
C THR A 98 17.21 0.53 -18.21
N THR A 99 17.73 1.19 -17.18
CA THR A 99 17.59 0.78 -15.78
C THR A 99 16.44 1.52 -15.10
N TYR A 100 15.57 0.76 -14.43
CA TYR A 100 14.43 1.26 -13.65
C TYR A 100 14.53 0.78 -12.19
N PRO A 101 14.06 1.57 -11.20
CA PRO A 101 13.64 1.00 -9.92
C PRO A 101 12.63 -0.12 -10.14
N LEU A 102 12.73 -1.22 -9.39
CA LEU A 102 11.81 -2.36 -9.58
C LEU A 102 10.34 -1.94 -9.34
N TYR A 103 10.12 -0.98 -8.46
CA TYR A 103 8.81 -0.39 -8.21
C TYR A 103 8.16 0.22 -9.47
N HIS A 104 8.97 0.79 -10.38
CA HIS A 104 8.46 1.44 -11.60
C HIS A 104 7.87 0.47 -12.61
N ILE A 105 8.26 -0.80 -12.61
CA ILE A 105 7.67 -1.80 -13.50
C ILE A 105 6.46 -2.49 -12.90
N PHE A 106 6.21 -2.32 -11.61
CA PHE A 106 5.03 -2.84 -10.95
C PHE A 106 3.77 -2.08 -11.37
N HIS A 107 3.86 -0.74 -11.59
CA HIS A 107 2.86 0.04 -12.31
C HIS A 107 3.53 1.04 -13.25
N LEU A 108 3.25 0.94 -14.55
CA LEU A 108 4.01 1.67 -15.58
C LEU A 108 3.78 3.20 -15.57
N THR A 109 2.72 3.67 -14.95
CA THR A 109 2.36 5.08 -14.95
C THR A 109 2.33 5.72 -13.57
N GLU A 110 1.89 5.00 -12.53
CA GLU A 110 1.43 5.61 -11.28
C GLU A 110 2.39 5.40 -10.08
N HIS A 111 3.54 4.77 -10.29
CA HIS A 111 4.55 4.57 -9.26
C HIS A 111 5.66 5.61 -9.35
N GLY A 112 5.88 6.35 -8.25
CA GLY A 112 7.00 7.26 -8.06
C GLY A 112 8.14 6.60 -7.29
N GLN A 113 8.08 6.52 -5.98
CA GLN A 113 9.16 6.02 -5.13
C GLN A 113 8.65 5.03 -4.07
N LEU A 114 9.49 4.03 -3.78
CA LEU A 114 9.33 3.11 -2.65
C LEU A 114 10.68 2.97 -1.96
N TRP A 115 10.73 3.14 -0.63
CA TRP A 115 11.99 3.07 0.12
C TRP A 115 11.79 2.58 1.54
N VAL A 116 12.83 1.98 2.11
CA VAL A 116 12.87 1.56 3.50
C VAL A 116 13.27 2.75 4.37
N VAL A 117 12.42 3.13 5.32
CA VAL A 117 12.65 4.21 6.31
C VAL A 117 13.34 3.65 7.53
N GLU A 118 12.86 2.50 8.02
CA GLU A 118 13.44 1.75 9.14
C GLU A 118 13.66 0.31 8.69
N PRO A 119 14.81 -0.29 8.97
CA PRO A 119 15.13 -1.65 8.55
C PRO A 119 14.23 -2.68 9.25
N ALA A 120 14.17 -3.87 8.69
CA ALA A 120 13.53 -5.03 9.30
C ALA A 120 14.24 -5.45 10.59
N THR A 121 13.52 -6.10 11.49
CA THR A 121 14.06 -6.55 12.79
C THR A 121 15.12 -7.62 12.66
N ASP A 122 15.13 -8.40 11.57
CA ASP A 122 16.16 -9.39 11.25
C ASP A 122 17.38 -8.79 10.53
N GLY A 123 17.38 -7.47 10.29
CA GLY A 123 18.45 -6.76 9.59
C GLY A 123 18.42 -6.93 8.07
N SER A 124 17.41 -7.54 7.49
CA SER A 124 17.28 -7.62 6.02
C SER A 124 17.12 -6.23 5.42
N PRO A 125 17.74 -5.97 4.24
CA PRO A 125 17.78 -4.61 3.68
C PRO A 125 16.46 -4.16 3.04
N GLY A 126 15.59 -5.08 2.68
CA GLY A 126 14.34 -4.82 2.00
C GLY A 126 13.13 -4.78 2.92
N MET A 127 11.98 -5.13 2.37
CA MET A 127 10.74 -5.24 3.14
C MET A 127 10.77 -6.53 3.95
N GLY A 128 10.77 -6.40 5.27
CA GLY A 128 10.78 -7.49 6.22
C GLY A 128 9.96 -7.14 7.45
N GLU A 129 9.73 -8.12 8.33
CA GLU A 129 8.97 -7.90 9.55
C GLU A 129 9.60 -6.79 10.40
N GLY A 130 8.77 -5.83 10.87
CA GLY A 130 9.19 -4.66 11.62
C GLY A 130 9.69 -3.49 10.77
N SER A 131 9.99 -3.68 9.48
CA SER A 131 10.43 -2.55 8.63
C SER A 131 9.32 -1.50 8.48
N LEU A 132 9.71 -0.23 8.45
CA LEU A 132 8.85 0.87 8.01
C LEU A 132 9.20 1.20 6.57
N VAL A 133 8.24 1.06 5.68
CA VAL A 133 8.41 1.29 4.25
C VAL A 133 7.53 2.45 3.82
N ALA A 134 8.12 3.45 3.18
CA ALA A 134 7.39 4.59 2.66
C ALA A 134 7.28 4.50 1.14
N ARG A 135 6.16 5.01 0.64
CA ARG A 135 5.88 5.07 -0.79
C ARG A 135 5.36 6.44 -1.20
N ARG A 136 5.59 6.76 -2.45
CA ARG A 136 5.02 7.89 -3.18
C ARG A 136 4.51 7.37 -4.51
N GLU A 137 3.22 7.50 -4.72
CA GLU A 137 2.49 7.01 -5.89
C GLU A 137 1.27 7.92 -6.13
N TRP A 138 0.54 7.69 -7.18
CA TRP A 138 -0.72 8.38 -7.44
C TRP A 138 -1.73 7.43 -8.05
N PHE A 139 -3.01 7.74 -7.89
CA PHE A 139 -4.13 6.96 -8.42
C PHE A 139 -4.96 7.90 -9.28
N GLY A 140 -4.75 7.87 -10.60
CA GLY A 140 -5.31 8.89 -11.48
C GLY A 140 -4.87 10.29 -11.05
N PRO A 141 -5.82 11.19 -10.67
CA PRO A 141 -5.50 12.54 -10.21
C PRO A 141 -5.12 12.62 -8.72
N HIS A 142 -5.13 11.53 -7.98
CA HIS A 142 -4.97 11.53 -6.52
C HIS A 142 -3.55 11.17 -6.10
N ASP A 143 -2.79 12.16 -5.64
CA ASP A 143 -1.47 11.93 -5.04
C ASP A 143 -1.59 11.15 -3.73
N SER A 144 -0.74 10.13 -3.55
CA SER A 144 -0.70 9.28 -2.37
C SER A 144 0.74 9.15 -1.86
N GLU A 145 1.01 9.71 -0.70
CA GLU A 145 2.24 9.49 0.05
C GLU A 145 1.91 8.88 1.41
N GLY A 146 2.63 7.85 1.78
CA GLY A 146 2.40 7.21 3.06
C GLY A 146 3.52 6.26 3.42
N ALA A 147 3.53 5.86 4.69
CA ALA A 147 4.39 4.82 5.19
C ALA A 147 3.56 3.72 5.85
N GLY A 148 4.08 2.51 5.84
CA GLY A 148 3.45 1.37 6.48
C GLY A 148 4.47 0.47 7.16
N ARG A 149 4.10 0.01 8.36
CA ARG A 149 4.90 -0.97 9.09
C ARG A 149 4.54 -2.37 8.66
N VAL A 150 5.53 -3.12 8.24
CA VAL A 150 5.36 -4.54 7.91
C VAL A 150 5.20 -5.33 9.20
N ILE A 151 4.06 -5.98 9.36
CA ILE A 151 3.74 -6.80 10.53
C ILE A 151 4.16 -8.24 10.30
N SER A 152 3.94 -8.74 9.09
CA SER A 152 4.36 -10.09 8.69
C SER A 152 4.55 -10.16 7.19
N ILE A 153 5.46 -11.01 6.73
CA ILE A 153 5.64 -11.33 5.32
C ILE A 153 6.09 -12.79 5.16
N SER A 154 5.34 -13.57 4.42
CA SER A 154 5.58 -15.00 4.18
C SER A 154 4.88 -15.47 2.90
N ALA A 155 4.98 -16.75 2.56
CA ALA A 155 4.22 -17.35 1.47
C ALA A 155 2.69 -17.29 1.68
N GLN A 156 2.20 -17.06 2.90
CA GLN A 156 0.78 -16.87 3.17
C GLN A 156 0.30 -15.44 2.87
N GLY A 157 1.21 -14.47 2.81
CA GLY A 157 0.86 -13.09 2.53
C GLY A 157 1.80 -12.06 3.15
N LEU A 158 1.37 -10.81 3.01
CA LEU A 158 2.00 -9.63 3.58
C LEU A 158 0.94 -8.84 4.35
N THR A 159 1.23 -8.50 5.61
CA THR A 159 0.40 -7.59 6.41
C THR A 159 1.17 -6.31 6.67
N VAL A 160 0.54 -5.19 6.32
CA VAL A 160 1.10 -3.84 6.52
C VAL A 160 0.10 -3.00 7.31
N ARG A 161 0.57 -2.23 8.27
CA ARG A 161 -0.23 -1.21 8.96
C ARG A 161 0.22 0.17 8.52
N PRO A 162 -0.62 0.90 7.77
CA PRO A 162 -0.35 2.30 7.46
C PRO A 162 -0.10 3.09 8.75
N GLU A 163 0.95 3.94 8.71
CA GLU A 163 1.40 4.67 9.90
C GLU A 163 1.61 6.14 9.55
N VAL A 164 1.05 7.04 10.35
CA VAL A 164 1.24 8.49 10.24
C VAL A 164 1.72 9.00 11.58
N ALA A 165 2.94 9.55 11.63
CA ALA A 165 3.56 10.05 12.86
C ALA A 165 3.52 9.04 14.03
N GLY A 166 3.78 7.76 13.75
CA GLY A 166 3.75 6.68 14.73
C GLY A 166 2.36 6.17 15.10
N VAL A 167 1.30 6.69 14.47
CA VAL A 167 -0.07 6.26 14.71
C VAL A 167 -0.56 5.36 13.58
N GLN A 168 -0.99 4.16 13.94
CA GLN A 168 -1.54 3.18 12.97
C GLN A 168 -2.93 3.60 12.50
N MET A 169 -3.14 3.58 11.18
CA MET A 169 -4.34 4.04 10.50
C MET A 169 -5.12 2.90 9.82
N GLY A 170 -5.08 1.72 10.40
CA GLY A 170 -5.72 0.54 9.88
C GLY A 170 -4.77 -0.60 9.57
N GLU A 171 -5.17 -1.51 8.70
CA GLU A 171 -4.40 -2.69 8.32
C GLU A 171 -4.71 -3.07 6.87
N ILE A 172 -3.69 -3.43 6.12
CA ILE A 172 -3.79 -3.95 4.76
C ILE A 172 -3.18 -5.36 4.76
N ARG A 173 -3.96 -6.34 4.35
CA ARG A 173 -3.54 -7.73 4.24
C ARG A 173 -3.55 -8.16 2.78
N HIS A 174 -2.40 -8.53 2.28
CA HIS A 174 -2.22 -9.20 1.01
C HIS A 174 -2.15 -10.70 1.27
N ILE A 175 -3.09 -11.46 0.73
CA ILE A 175 -3.27 -12.88 0.98
C ILE A 175 -2.89 -13.64 -0.29
N PHE A 176 -1.99 -14.61 -0.16
CA PHE A 176 -1.46 -15.41 -1.28
C PHE A 176 -1.91 -16.85 -1.12
N ASN A 177 -2.85 -17.30 -1.94
CA ASN A 177 -3.35 -18.65 -1.92
C ASN A 177 -2.81 -19.43 -3.12
N ALA A 178 -2.15 -20.57 -2.88
CA ALA A 178 -1.69 -21.43 -3.95
C ALA A 178 -2.91 -22.04 -4.69
N THR A 179 -2.77 -22.13 -6.01
CA THR A 179 -3.73 -22.83 -6.88
C THR A 179 -2.98 -23.88 -7.72
N PRO A 180 -3.68 -24.81 -8.37
CA PRO A 180 -3.01 -25.78 -9.24
C PRO A 180 -2.21 -25.16 -10.40
N THR A 181 -2.48 -23.90 -10.77
CA THR A 181 -1.88 -23.23 -11.92
C THR A 181 -1.07 -21.99 -11.54
N GLY A 182 -0.95 -21.67 -10.25
CA GLY A 182 -0.25 -20.48 -9.78
C GLY A 182 -0.77 -19.97 -8.44
N SER A 183 -1.23 -18.73 -8.37
CA SER A 183 -1.78 -18.14 -7.14
C SER A 183 -3.07 -17.38 -7.38
N GLN A 184 -3.93 -17.38 -6.37
CA GLN A 184 -4.99 -16.39 -6.18
C GLN A 184 -4.50 -15.35 -5.18
N TYR A 185 -4.46 -14.10 -5.60
CA TYR A 185 -4.07 -12.97 -4.78
C TYR A 185 -5.32 -12.18 -4.37
N ARG A 186 -5.45 -11.94 -3.07
CA ARG A 186 -6.53 -11.15 -2.49
C ARG A 186 -5.97 -10.06 -1.58
N VAL A 187 -6.60 -8.88 -1.58
CA VAL A 187 -6.33 -7.80 -0.63
C VAL A 187 -7.55 -7.59 0.24
N GLU A 188 -7.31 -7.48 1.54
CA GLU A 188 -8.30 -7.04 2.52
C GLU A 188 -7.72 -5.83 3.26
N SER A 189 -8.43 -4.72 3.23
CA SER A 189 -7.99 -3.49 3.87
C SER A 189 -9.03 -2.98 4.86
N LEU A 190 -8.56 -2.59 6.02
CA LEU A 190 -9.33 -1.84 7.00
C LEU A 190 -8.66 -0.48 7.20
N ILE A 191 -9.33 0.60 6.80
CA ILE A 191 -8.77 1.96 6.80
C ILE A 191 -9.47 2.80 7.84
N GLY A 192 -8.70 3.56 8.60
CA GLY A 192 -9.18 4.38 9.70
C GLY A 192 -8.84 3.80 11.06
N VAL A 193 -9.36 4.41 12.10
CA VAL A 193 -9.02 4.11 13.49
C VAL A 193 -10.25 3.62 14.29
N ASP A 194 -10.00 2.75 15.26
CA ASP A 194 -11.03 2.26 16.20
C ASP A 194 -10.88 2.91 17.58
N TRP A 195 -10.74 4.24 17.61
CA TRP A 195 -10.62 4.97 18.86
C TRP A 195 -12.00 5.25 19.45
N PRO A 196 -12.21 4.98 20.75
CA PRO A 196 -13.44 5.35 21.43
C PRO A 196 -13.71 6.85 21.30
N VAL A 197 -14.98 7.23 21.07
CA VAL A 197 -15.51 8.60 21.04
C VAL A 197 -15.04 9.42 19.84
N VAL A 198 -13.73 9.55 19.59
CA VAL A 198 -13.19 10.44 18.55
C VAL A 198 -12.96 9.73 17.19
N GLY A 199 -12.85 8.41 17.21
CA GLY A 199 -12.60 7.61 16.02
C GLY A 199 -13.63 7.83 14.91
N PRO A 200 -14.95 7.78 15.18
CA PRO A 200 -15.95 8.00 14.14
C PRO A 200 -15.85 9.38 13.46
N ALA A 201 -15.55 10.45 14.22
CA ALA A 201 -15.35 11.79 13.66
C ALA A 201 -14.07 11.87 12.83
N PHE A 202 -12.99 11.23 13.29
CA PHE A 202 -11.75 11.14 12.52
C PHE A 202 -11.95 10.36 11.22
N ASN A 203 -12.60 9.20 11.27
CA ASN A 203 -12.88 8.39 10.09
C ASN A 203 -13.81 9.11 9.11
N TYR A 204 -14.77 9.89 9.61
CA TYR A 204 -15.60 10.75 8.77
C TYR A 204 -14.76 11.74 7.96
N LEU A 205 -13.84 12.46 8.61
CA LEU A 205 -12.96 13.41 7.94
C LEU A 205 -12.01 12.70 6.96
N LEU A 206 -11.45 11.56 7.34
CA LEU A 206 -10.57 10.78 6.49
C LEU A 206 -11.26 10.39 5.18
N ARG A 207 -12.51 9.93 5.23
CA ARG A 207 -13.32 9.57 4.06
C ARG A 207 -13.66 10.75 3.16
N HIS A 208 -13.88 11.93 3.72
CA HIS A 208 -14.29 13.10 2.95
C HIS A 208 -13.13 13.96 2.45
N SER A 209 -11.90 13.67 2.89
CA SER A 209 -10.73 14.47 2.52
C SER A 209 -9.63 13.67 1.83
N VAL A 210 -9.50 12.37 2.12
CA VAL A 210 -8.42 11.52 1.63
C VAL A 210 -8.97 10.36 0.82
N PHE A 211 -9.80 9.54 1.45
CA PHE A 211 -10.38 8.33 0.84
C PHE A 211 -11.80 8.60 0.34
N THR A 212 -11.92 9.58 -0.56
CA THR A 212 -13.20 9.85 -1.23
C THR A 212 -13.59 8.65 -2.11
N GLU A 213 -14.85 8.56 -2.47
CA GLU A 213 -15.37 7.50 -3.35
C GLU A 213 -14.60 7.41 -4.68
N ASP A 214 -14.25 8.57 -5.24
CA ASP A 214 -13.48 8.66 -6.48
C ASP A 214 -12.05 8.13 -6.28
N MET A 215 -11.38 8.56 -5.19
CA MET A 215 -10.04 8.07 -4.85
C MET A 215 -10.03 6.55 -4.59
N LEU A 216 -11.06 6.01 -3.92
CA LEU A 216 -11.16 4.57 -3.65
C LEU A 216 -11.28 3.77 -4.94
N ARG A 217 -12.07 4.22 -5.90
CA ARG A 217 -12.21 3.57 -7.21
C ARG A 217 -10.91 3.59 -8.01
N GLU A 218 -10.21 4.72 -7.99
CA GLU A 218 -8.91 4.83 -8.65
C GLU A 218 -7.86 3.93 -7.97
N TRP A 219 -7.91 3.82 -6.65
CA TRP A 219 -7.02 2.91 -5.91
C TRP A 219 -7.34 1.43 -6.19
N GLU A 220 -8.61 1.03 -6.25
CA GLU A 220 -9.05 -0.31 -6.64
C GLU A 220 -8.56 -0.67 -8.05
N ARG A 221 -8.72 0.25 -9.01
CA ARG A 221 -8.20 0.10 -10.37
C ARG A 221 -6.68 -0.10 -10.35
N HIS A 222 -5.96 0.79 -9.71
CA HIS A 222 -4.50 0.77 -9.59
C HIS A 222 -3.99 -0.56 -9.03
N GLN A 223 -4.59 -1.05 -7.95
CA GLN A 223 -4.22 -2.33 -7.34
C GLN A 223 -4.36 -3.51 -8.30
N VAL A 224 -5.44 -3.57 -9.07
CA VAL A 224 -5.65 -4.64 -10.06
C VAL A 224 -4.64 -4.53 -11.21
N GLU A 225 -4.38 -3.33 -11.68
CA GLU A 225 -3.42 -3.06 -12.74
C GLU A 225 -2.00 -3.48 -12.33
N GLU A 226 -1.51 -3.02 -11.15
CA GLU A 226 -0.16 -3.32 -10.68
C GLU A 226 0.07 -4.83 -10.49
N VAL A 227 -0.85 -5.53 -9.83
CA VAL A 227 -0.71 -6.97 -9.57
C VAL A 227 -0.72 -7.76 -10.88
N SER A 228 -1.48 -7.33 -11.88
CA SER A 228 -1.54 -7.97 -13.19
C SER A 228 -0.20 -7.96 -13.92
N MET A 229 0.64 -6.94 -13.67
CA MET A 229 1.96 -6.79 -14.30
C MET A 229 2.93 -7.92 -13.93
N LEU A 230 2.76 -8.54 -12.77
CA LEU A 230 3.60 -9.63 -12.30
C LEU A 230 3.65 -10.81 -13.27
N ASN A 231 2.58 -11.03 -14.02
CA ASN A 231 2.51 -12.11 -15.04
C ASN A 231 3.56 -11.96 -16.15
N TYR A 232 4.07 -10.75 -16.40
CA TYR A 232 5.04 -10.53 -17.47
C TYR A 232 6.47 -10.89 -17.09
N TYR A 233 6.83 -10.82 -15.81
CA TYR A 233 8.23 -10.85 -15.44
C TYR A 233 8.55 -11.60 -14.13
N LEU A 234 7.60 -11.77 -13.21
CA LEU A 234 7.93 -12.27 -11.87
C LEU A 234 8.61 -13.65 -11.88
N PRO A 235 8.16 -14.66 -12.65
CA PRO A 235 8.85 -15.95 -12.68
C PRO A 235 10.31 -15.83 -13.15
N GLN A 236 10.57 -15.03 -14.19
CA GLN A 236 11.92 -14.83 -14.75
C GLN A 236 12.84 -14.09 -13.76
N LEU A 237 12.31 -13.10 -13.04
CA LEU A 237 13.09 -12.38 -12.02
C LEU A 237 13.38 -13.29 -10.81
N TYR A 238 12.42 -14.13 -10.44
CA TYR A 238 12.60 -15.06 -9.34
C TYR A 238 13.67 -16.11 -9.62
N GLU A 239 13.87 -16.52 -10.87
CA GLU A 239 14.98 -17.37 -11.29
C GLU A 239 16.35 -16.70 -11.09
N GLN A 240 16.42 -15.36 -11.19
CA GLN A 240 17.63 -14.56 -10.97
C GLN A 240 17.86 -14.23 -9.48
N ARG A 241 17.01 -14.71 -8.57
CA ARG A 241 17.12 -14.39 -7.12
C ARG A 241 18.46 -14.83 -6.54
N GLY A 242 18.96 -14.04 -5.62
CA GLY A 242 20.24 -14.25 -4.94
C GLY A 242 20.55 -13.00 -4.13
N ASP A 243 21.82 -12.76 -3.87
CA ASP A 243 22.29 -11.59 -3.12
C ASP A 243 22.39 -10.33 -3.97
N ASN A 244 22.04 -10.42 -5.25
CA ASN A 244 22.03 -9.31 -6.18
C ASN A 244 20.62 -8.74 -6.31
N TYR A 245 20.50 -7.43 -6.08
CA TYR A 245 19.25 -6.67 -6.22
C TYR A 245 19.18 -5.90 -7.54
N HIS A 246 19.92 -6.32 -8.53
CA HIS A 246 19.92 -5.76 -9.87
C HIS A 246 19.62 -6.85 -10.91
N PHE A 247 18.39 -6.81 -11.44
CA PHE A 247 17.86 -7.80 -12.36
C PHE A 247 18.02 -7.36 -13.82
N LYS A 248 17.94 -8.32 -14.74
CA LYS A 248 17.92 -8.05 -16.16
C LYS A 248 16.78 -8.77 -16.87
N LEU A 249 16.15 -8.07 -17.77
CA LEU A 249 15.10 -8.61 -18.61
C LEU A 249 15.24 -8.09 -20.04
N THR A 250 15.07 -8.97 -21.01
CA THR A 250 14.92 -8.58 -22.40
C THR A 250 13.48 -8.78 -22.82
N VAL A 251 12.88 -7.73 -23.34
CA VAL A 251 11.52 -7.75 -23.86
C VAL A 251 11.55 -7.44 -25.36
N PRO A 252 10.65 -8.05 -26.14
CA PRO A 252 10.59 -7.86 -27.58
C PRO A 252 10.26 -6.42 -28.02
#